data_bad8d5a0de74e4719ce101bd4fc24150
#
_entry.id   bad8d5a0de74e4719ce101bd4fc24150
#
_cell.length_a   1.000
_cell.length_b   1.000
_cell.length_c   1.000
_cell.angle_alpha   90.00
_cell.angle_beta   90.00
_cell.angle_gamma   90.00
#
_symmetry.space_group_name_H-M   'P 1'
#
loop_
_entity.id
_entity.type
_entity.pdbx_description
1 polymer ?
#
loop_
_entity_poly.entity_id
_entity_poly.type
_entity_poly.pdbx_seq_one_letter_code
_entity_poly.pdbx_strand_id
1 'polypeptide(L)'
;MKEKVILAYSGGLDTTALIPWLKENFDYEVICCCVDCGQGAELDGLDERAKLSGASKLYIENVVDEFCDDYIMPCVQAGAVYEHKYLLGTSMARPVIAKKLVEIARKEGASAICHGATGKGNDQIRFELGIKALAPDLKIIAPWRMTDVWTMQSREDEIAFCQQHGINLPFDASHSYSRDRNLWHISHEGLELEDPANEPNYDDLLVLGVTPEQAPDKPEYVTMTFEGGVPKTLNGKAMKVSEIITQLNVLGGKHGIGIVDIVENRVVGMKSRGVYETPGGTILMEAHDQLEELVLDRDTMEAKKKLGSQFAQVVYEGKWFTPLREAIQAFVESTQKYVTGEVKFKLYKGNIIKAGTTSPYSLYNESLASFTTGDLYDHHDASGFITLFGLPLTVRAMMMSEVEKNDKNQ
;
A
#
# COMPACT_ATOMS: atom_id res chain seq x y z
N MET A 1 0.85 -39.82 11.91
CA MET A 1 1.08 -38.93 10.73
C MET A 1 1.95 -37.79 11.23
N LYS A 2 2.90 -37.33 10.42
CA LYS A 2 3.67 -36.12 10.79
C LYS A 2 2.73 -34.92 10.90
N GLU A 3 3.05 -33.99 11.80
CA GLU A 3 2.38 -32.71 11.82
C GLU A 3 2.69 -31.91 10.57
N LYS A 4 1.76 -31.09 10.11
CA LYS A 4 1.89 -30.29 8.92
C LYS A 4 2.12 -28.83 9.27
N VAL A 5 2.98 -28.17 8.51
CA VAL A 5 3.19 -26.73 8.56
C VAL A 5 2.95 -26.11 7.18
N ILE A 6 2.25 -24.97 7.15
CA ILE A 6 2.13 -24.16 5.95
C ILE A 6 3.24 -23.12 5.96
N LEU A 7 4.07 -23.14 4.93
CA LEU A 7 5.13 -22.16 4.73
C LEU A 7 4.65 -21.06 3.76
N ALA A 8 4.67 -19.80 4.22
CA ALA A 8 4.54 -18.65 3.33
C ALA A 8 5.74 -18.64 2.38
N TYR A 9 5.54 -19.03 1.14
CA TYR A 9 6.60 -19.34 0.19
C TYR A 9 6.63 -18.35 -0.97
N SER A 10 7.71 -17.59 -1.07
CA SER A 10 7.95 -16.67 -2.19
C SER A 10 8.82 -17.28 -3.30
N GLY A 11 9.47 -18.42 -3.03
CA GLY A 11 10.46 -19.01 -3.94
C GLY A 11 11.84 -18.34 -3.89
N GLY A 12 12.03 -17.34 -3.03
CA GLY A 12 13.32 -16.75 -2.73
C GLY A 12 14.21 -17.66 -1.88
N LEU A 13 15.47 -17.26 -1.68
CA LEU A 13 16.46 -18.03 -0.94
C LEU A 13 15.99 -18.35 0.48
N ASP A 14 15.61 -17.32 1.25
CA ASP A 14 15.20 -17.45 2.64
C ASP A 14 14.06 -18.47 2.82
N THR A 15 13.00 -18.34 2.02
CA THR A 15 11.85 -19.26 2.11
C THR A 15 12.17 -20.66 1.58
N THR A 16 13.14 -20.79 0.68
CA THR A 16 13.60 -22.07 0.18
C THR A 16 14.43 -22.82 1.24
N ALA A 17 15.34 -22.14 1.94
CA ALA A 17 16.11 -22.69 3.04
C ALA A 17 15.23 -23.16 4.21
N LEU A 18 14.08 -22.52 4.42
CA LEU A 18 13.13 -22.90 5.47
C LEU A 18 12.52 -24.29 5.27
N ILE A 19 12.45 -24.81 4.04
CA ILE A 19 11.84 -26.12 3.79
C ILE A 19 12.63 -27.25 4.47
N PRO A 20 13.94 -27.46 4.18
CA PRO A 20 14.73 -28.45 4.89
C PRO A 20 14.89 -28.12 6.38
N TRP A 21 15.01 -26.85 6.75
CA TRP A 21 15.16 -26.44 8.13
C TRP A 21 13.95 -26.83 9.02
N LEU A 22 12.73 -26.67 8.53
CA LEU A 22 11.50 -27.07 9.24
C LEU A 22 11.40 -28.58 9.42
N LYS A 23 11.91 -29.36 8.45
CA LYS A 23 11.95 -30.83 8.55
C LYS A 23 12.95 -31.30 9.60
N GLU A 24 14.12 -30.70 9.63
CA GLU A 24 15.20 -31.12 10.56
C GLU A 24 14.90 -30.74 12.00
N ASN A 25 14.43 -29.52 12.22
CA ASN A 25 14.26 -29.00 13.59
C ASN A 25 12.91 -29.35 14.23
N PHE A 26 11.87 -29.64 13.42
CA PHE A 26 10.52 -29.87 13.94
C PHE A 26 9.83 -31.14 13.44
N ASP A 27 10.47 -31.88 12.54
CA ASP A 27 9.89 -33.09 11.90
C ASP A 27 8.56 -32.83 11.17
N TYR A 28 8.33 -31.62 10.66
CA TYR A 28 7.12 -31.27 9.94
C TYR A 28 7.07 -31.84 8.51
N GLU A 29 5.85 -32.16 8.06
CA GLU A 29 5.53 -32.18 6.65
C GLU A 29 5.30 -30.75 6.16
N VAL A 30 6.18 -30.27 5.26
CA VAL A 30 6.17 -28.86 4.80
C VAL A 30 5.32 -28.73 3.54
N ILE A 31 4.26 -27.91 3.63
CA ILE A 31 3.41 -27.52 2.51
C ILE A 31 3.68 -26.06 2.22
N CYS A 32 4.13 -25.76 1.01
CA CYS A 32 4.37 -24.40 0.54
C CYS A 32 3.07 -23.76 0.06
N CYS A 33 2.88 -22.48 0.36
CA CYS A 33 1.79 -21.68 -0.15
C CYS A 33 2.33 -20.34 -0.65
N CYS A 34 2.27 -20.14 -1.97
CA CYS A 34 2.52 -18.86 -2.61
C CYS A 34 1.17 -18.20 -2.94
N VAL A 35 1.01 -16.93 -2.59
CA VAL A 35 -0.19 -16.16 -2.89
C VAL A 35 0.15 -15.16 -3.98
N ASP A 36 -0.49 -15.31 -5.13
CA ASP A 36 -0.32 -14.43 -6.29
C ASP A 36 -1.16 -13.16 -6.10
N CYS A 37 -0.47 -12.08 -5.72
CA CYS A 37 -1.00 -10.72 -5.66
C CYS A 37 -0.60 -9.87 -6.89
N GLY A 38 -0.18 -10.51 -8.00
CA GLY A 38 0.25 -9.84 -9.22
C GLY A 38 1.76 -9.55 -9.30
N GLN A 39 2.60 -10.41 -8.71
CA GLN A 39 4.05 -10.31 -8.78
C GLN A 39 4.64 -10.79 -10.13
N GLY A 40 3.82 -11.29 -11.04
CA GLY A 40 4.20 -11.60 -12.42
C GLY A 40 5.23 -12.73 -12.52
N ALA A 41 6.34 -12.48 -13.23
CA ALA A 41 7.36 -13.50 -13.54
C ALA A 41 8.07 -14.10 -12.30
N GLU A 42 7.90 -13.52 -11.11
CA GLU A 42 8.43 -14.11 -9.87
C GLU A 42 7.80 -15.47 -9.54
N LEU A 43 6.63 -15.77 -10.12
CA LEU A 43 5.93 -17.05 -9.98
C LEU A 43 6.52 -18.17 -10.86
N ASP A 44 7.37 -17.83 -11.83
CA ASP A 44 7.91 -18.80 -12.78
C ASP A 44 8.84 -19.78 -12.10
N GLY A 45 8.61 -21.08 -12.36
CA GLY A 45 9.44 -22.17 -11.84
C GLY A 45 9.30 -22.47 -10.34
N LEU A 46 8.27 -21.92 -9.66
CA LEU A 46 8.04 -22.18 -8.24
C LEU A 46 7.78 -23.66 -7.94
N ASP A 47 7.05 -24.36 -8.81
CA ASP A 47 6.73 -25.79 -8.64
C ASP A 47 8.01 -26.64 -8.58
N GLU A 48 8.93 -26.41 -9.51
CA GLU A 48 10.21 -27.14 -9.55
C GLU A 48 11.06 -26.79 -8.33
N ARG A 49 11.14 -25.50 -7.97
CA ARG A 49 11.90 -25.07 -6.79
C ARG A 49 11.38 -25.68 -5.49
N ALA A 50 10.09 -25.60 -5.24
CA ALA A 50 9.47 -26.17 -4.05
C ALA A 50 9.71 -27.69 -3.96
N LYS A 51 9.55 -28.41 -5.10
CA LYS A 51 9.76 -29.85 -5.18
C LYS A 51 11.23 -30.23 -4.94
N LEU A 52 12.18 -29.55 -5.60
CA LEU A 52 13.62 -29.78 -5.42
C LEU A 52 14.05 -29.50 -3.97
N SER A 53 13.43 -28.54 -3.32
CA SER A 53 13.70 -28.21 -1.91
C SER A 53 13.04 -29.16 -0.93
N GLY A 54 12.22 -30.09 -1.43
CA GLY A 54 11.62 -31.16 -0.63
C GLY A 54 10.28 -30.79 0.01
N ALA A 55 9.56 -29.79 -0.47
CA ALA A 55 8.17 -29.55 -0.07
C ALA A 55 7.29 -30.75 -0.46
N SER A 56 6.34 -31.12 0.40
CA SER A 56 5.40 -32.20 0.09
C SER A 56 4.31 -31.74 -0.88
N LYS A 57 4.00 -30.45 -0.90
CA LYS A 57 2.97 -29.84 -1.75
C LYS A 57 3.24 -28.36 -1.92
N LEU A 58 2.83 -27.81 -3.06
CA LEU A 58 2.77 -26.37 -3.31
C LEU A 58 1.33 -25.96 -3.66
N TYR A 59 0.87 -24.87 -3.06
CA TYR A 59 -0.29 -24.12 -3.49
C TYR A 59 0.16 -22.79 -4.09
N ILE A 60 -0.41 -22.44 -5.25
CA ILE A 60 -0.29 -21.09 -5.84
C ILE A 60 -1.72 -20.56 -5.93
N GLU A 61 -2.06 -19.65 -5.03
CA GLU A 61 -3.41 -19.10 -4.90
C GLU A 61 -3.47 -17.72 -5.55
N ASN A 62 -4.17 -17.62 -6.69
CA ASN A 62 -4.35 -16.33 -7.35
C ASN A 62 -5.45 -15.53 -6.65
N VAL A 63 -5.06 -14.38 -6.10
CA VAL A 63 -5.95 -13.46 -5.38
C VAL A 63 -5.94 -12.05 -5.98
N VAL A 64 -5.48 -11.88 -7.22
CA VAL A 64 -5.28 -10.55 -7.83
C VAL A 64 -6.55 -9.71 -7.80
N ASP A 65 -7.69 -10.27 -8.21
CA ASP A 65 -8.97 -9.54 -8.18
C ASP A 65 -9.41 -9.27 -6.72
N GLU A 66 -9.37 -10.28 -5.83
CA GLU A 66 -9.67 -10.12 -4.39
C GLU A 66 -8.78 -9.06 -3.74
N PHE A 67 -7.49 -9.06 -4.06
CA PHE A 67 -6.54 -8.06 -3.55
C PHE A 67 -6.92 -6.65 -4.00
N CYS A 68 -7.33 -6.49 -5.26
CA CYS A 68 -7.76 -5.19 -5.77
C CYS A 68 -9.07 -4.72 -5.13
N ASP A 69 -10.09 -5.58 -5.12
CA ASP A 69 -11.44 -5.19 -4.71
C ASP A 69 -11.57 -5.03 -3.20
N ASP A 70 -10.98 -5.94 -2.41
CA ASP A 70 -11.20 -6.02 -0.97
C ASP A 70 -10.10 -5.35 -0.12
N TYR A 71 -8.92 -5.06 -0.70
CA TYR A 71 -7.78 -4.48 0.05
C TYR A 71 -7.28 -3.17 -0.54
N ILE A 72 -7.08 -3.09 -1.85
CA ILE A 72 -6.62 -1.86 -2.51
C ILE A 72 -7.74 -0.81 -2.52
N MET A 73 -8.93 -1.18 -3.01
CA MET A 73 -10.03 -0.21 -3.15
C MET A 73 -10.46 0.43 -1.84
N PRO A 74 -10.58 -0.28 -0.71
CA PRO A 74 -10.83 0.37 0.59
C PRO A 74 -9.76 1.41 0.98
N CYS A 75 -8.49 1.16 0.66
CA CYS A 75 -7.42 2.13 0.90
C CYS A 75 -7.50 3.34 -0.04
N VAL A 76 -7.85 3.14 -1.31
CA VAL A 76 -8.08 4.22 -2.28
C VAL A 76 -9.26 5.08 -1.83
N GLN A 77 -10.39 4.47 -1.52
CA GLN A 77 -11.60 5.17 -1.05
C GLN A 77 -11.37 5.92 0.28
N ALA A 78 -10.53 5.39 1.16
CA ALA A 78 -10.14 6.07 2.39
C ALA A 78 -9.17 7.24 2.16
N GLY A 79 -8.51 7.33 1.00
CA GLY A 79 -7.39 8.22 0.79
C GLY A 79 -6.20 7.86 1.72
N ALA A 80 -5.99 6.55 1.94
CA ALA A 80 -5.03 6.05 2.91
C ALA A 80 -3.59 6.17 2.40
N VAL A 81 -2.83 7.08 2.98
CA VAL A 81 -1.40 7.31 2.67
C VAL A 81 -0.62 7.39 3.98
N TYR A 82 0.31 6.47 4.18
CA TYR A 82 1.15 6.48 5.38
C TYR A 82 2.25 7.53 5.28
N GLU A 83 2.41 8.32 6.35
CA GLU A 83 3.37 9.42 6.44
C GLU A 83 3.33 10.37 5.23
N HIS A 84 2.13 10.57 4.65
CA HIS A 84 1.85 11.46 3.50
C HIS A 84 2.56 11.08 2.19
N LYS A 85 3.15 9.88 2.09
CA LYS A 85 3.92 9.44 0.92
C LYS A 85 3.69 7.99 0.51
N TYR A 86 3.64 7.07 1.47
CA TYR A 86 3.63 5.65 1.19
C TYR A 86 2.22 5.14 0.94
N LEU A 87 1.97 4.58 -0.25
CA LEU A 87 0.68 4.05 -0.70
C LEU A 87 0.42 2.60 -0.26
N LEU A 88 1.08 2.12 0.80
CA LEU A 88 0.76 0.90 1.55
C LEU A 88 0.86 -0.44 0.79
N GLY A 89 1.52 -0.51 -0.36
CA GLY A 89 1.45 -1.68 -1.23
C GLY A 89 1.83 -3.01 -0.56
N THR A 90 2.93 -3.06 0.19
CA THR A 90 3.30 -4.24 0.99
C THR A 90 2.28 -4.48 2.11
N SER A 91 1.86 -3.41 2.80
CA SER A 91 0.98 -3.51 3.96
C SER A 91 -0.41 -4.05 3.62
N MET A 92 -0.94 -3.70 2.45
CA MET A 92 -2.24 -4.20 1.95
C MET A 92 -2.19 -5.66 1.50
N ALA A 93 -1.04 -6.15 1.02
CA ALA A 93 -0.90 -7.52 0.55
C ALA A 93 -0.81 -8.53 1.72
N ARG A 94 -0.24 -8.15 2.85
CA ARG A 94 -0.01 -9.11 3.95
C ARG A 94 -1.30 -9.69 4.57
N PRO A 95 -2.39 -8.92 4.79
CA PRO A 95 -3.63 -9.50 5.30
C PRO A 95 -4.29 -10.51 4.34
N VAL A 96 -4.30 -10.29 3.02
CA VAL A 96 -4.84 -11.28 2.08
C VAL A 96 -3.96 -12.54 2.03
N ILE A 97 -2.64 -12.39 2.10
CA ILE A 97 -1.73 -13.53 2.19
C ILE A 97 -1.98 -14.31 3.48
N ALA A 98 -2.04 -13.64 4.63
CA ALA A 98 -2.33 -14.29 5.92
C ALA A 98 -3.65 -15.05 5.91
N LYS A 99 -4.70 -14.48 5.30
CA LYS A 99 -6.00 -15.14 5.10
C LYS A 99 -5.85 -16.45 4.32
N LYS A 100 -5.16 -16.43 3.18
CA LYS A 100 -4.94 -17.63 2.35
C LYS A 100 -4.09 -18.68 3.06
N LEU A 101 -3.06 -18.28 3.78
CA LEU A 101 -2.27 -19.22 4.60
C LEU A 101 -3.14 -19.94 5.63
N VAL A 102 -4.04 -19.23 6.31
CA VAL A 102 -4.99 -19.81 7.26
C VAL A 102 -5.98 -20.73 6.57
N GLU A 103 -6.56 -20.34 5.43
CA GLU A 103 -7.47 -21.17 4.64
C GLU A 103 -6.81 -22.51 4.23
N ILE A 104 -5.57 -22.46 3.75
CA ILE A 104 -4.82 -23.67 3.37
C ILE A 104 -4.43 -24.49 4.62
N ALA A 105 -4.07 -23.85 5.74
CA ALA A 105 -3.80 -24.55 6.98
C ALA A 105 -5.01 -25.35 7.47
N ARG A 106 -6.20 -24.76 7.43
CA ARG A 106 -7.45 -25.43 7.76
C ARG A 106 -7.77 -26.57 6.82
N LYS A 107 -7.61 -26.36 5.51
CA LYS A 107 -7.83 -27.37 4.44
C LYS A 107 -6.93 -28.60 4.62
N GLU A 108 -5.67 -28.40 4.96
CA GLU A 108 -4.67 -29.46 5.10
C GLU A 108 -4.62 -30.05 6.51
N GLY A 109 -5.34 -29.48 7.48
CA GLY A 109 -5.24 -29.86 8.89
C GLY A 109 -3.86 -29.60 9.47
N ALA A 110 -3.20 -28.51 9.07
CA ALA A 110 -1.90 -28.11 9.55
C ALA A 110 -2.02 -27.52 10.97
N SER A 111 -1.01 -27.78 11.80
CA SER A 111 -0.93 -27.28 13.20
C SER A 111 -0.16 -25.96 13.30
N ALA A 112 0.58 -25.58 12.25
CA ALA A 112 1.45 -24.41 12.26
C ALA A 112 1.47 -23.68 10.91
N ILE A 113 1.80 -22.38 10.98
CA ILE A 113 2.16 -21.54 9.82
C ILE A 113 3.57 -21.00 10.08
N CYS A 114 4.43 -21.04 9.07
CA CYS A 114 5.78 -20.47 9.09
C CYS A 114 5.88 -19.32 8.10
N HIS A 115 6.58 -18.26 8.47
CA HIS A 115 6.95 -17.16 7.58
C HIS A 115 8.43 -16.81 7.69
N GLY A 116 9.04 -16.38 6.59
CA GLY A 116 10.45 -15.97 6.50
C GLY A 116 10.71 -14.49 6.76
N ALA A 117 9.74 -13.75 7.31
CA ALA A 117 9.94 -12.32 7.57
C ALA A 117 11.03 -12.10 8.64
N THR A 118 11.95 -11.18 8.34
CA THR A 118 13.07 -10.86 9.23
C THR A 118 12.63 -10.15 10.52
N GLY A 119 13.41 -10.28 11.59
CA GLY A 119 13.12 -9.62 12.87
C GLY A 119 13.21 -8.09 12.85
N LYS A 120 13.75 -7.49 11.78
CA LYS A 120 13.88 -6.04 11.58
C LYS A 120 12.74 -5.44 10.76
N GLY A 121 11.98 -6.27 10.02
CA GLY A 121 10.92 -5.82 9.13
C GLY A 121 9.54 -5.73 9.80
N ASN A 122 8.63 -4.95 9.21
CA ASN A 122 7.24 -4.85 9.65
C ASN A 122 6.42 -6.11 9.33
N ASP A 123 6.83 -6.89 8.33
CA ASP A 123 6.05 -8.00 7.79
C ASP A 123 5.81 -9.11 8.79
N GLN A 124 6.76 -9.36 9.71
CA GLN A 124 6.55 -10.28 10.81
C GLN A 124 5.31 -9.91 11.64
N ILE A 125 5.11 -8.61 11.91
CA ILE A 125 3.95 -8.12 12.67
C ILE A 125 2.68 -8.31 11.85
N ARG A 126 2.70 -7.94 10.57
CA ARG A 126 1.55 -8.02 9.66
C ARG A 126 1.06 -9.45 9.47
N PHE A 127 1.96 -10.41 9.23
CA PHE A 127 1.61 -11.82 9.14
C PHE A 127 1.02 -12.35 10.44
N GLU A 128 1.72 -12.11 11.56
CA GLU A 128 1.30 -12.69 12.83
C GLU A 128 -0.01 -12.11 13.37
N LEU A 129 -0.21 -10.81 13.25
CA LEU A 129 -1.49 -10.20 13.66
C LEU A 129 -2.64 -10.71 12.79
N GLY A 130 -2.43 -10.86 11.48
CA GLY A 130 -3.42 -11.45 10.57
C GLY A 130 -3.75 -12.90 10.94
N ILE A 131 -2.73 -13.74 11.14
CA ILE A 131 -2.93 -15.14 11.51
C ILE A 131 -3.61 -15.25 12.89
N LYS A 132 -3.16 -14.48 13.90
CA LYS A 132 -3.77 -14.48 15.23
C LYS A 132 -5.23 -14.05 15.23
N ALA A 133 -5.59 -13.09 14.37
CA ALA A 133 -6.97 -12.65 14.26
C ALA A 133 -7.89 -13.73 13.64
N LEU A 134 -7.37 -14.49 12.67
CA LEU A 134 -8.14 -15.47 11.90
C LEU A 134 -8.08 -16.89 12.48
N ALA A 135 -6.96 -17.25 13.11
CA ALA A 135 -6.71 -18.60 13.61
C ALA A 135 -5.79 -18.57 14.85
N PRO A 136 -6.30 -18.14 16.03
CA PRO A 136 -5.51 -17.98 17.24
C PRO A 136 -4.95 -19.31 17.80
N ASP A 137 -5.49 -20.45 17.37
CA ASP A 137 -5.07 -21.80 17.74
C ASP A 137 -3.88 -22.32 16.94
N LEU A 138 -3.55 -21.72 15.78
CA LEU A 138 -2.41 -22.15 14.98
C LEU A 138 -1.09 -21.62 15.56
N LYS A 139 -0.10 -22.52 15.64
CA LYS A 139 1.26 -22.15 16.04
C LYS A 139 1.90 -21.31 14.93
N ILE A 140 2.55 -20.21 15.29
CA ILE A 140 3.34 -19.41 14.36
C ILE A 140 4.83 -19.72 14.55
N ILE A 141 5.52 -20.00 13.46
CA ILE A 141 6.97 -20.24 13.42
C ILE A 141 7.61 -19.07 12.67
N ALA A 142 8.47 -18.33 13.37
CA ALA A 142 9.19 -17.16 12.86
C ALA A 142 10.70 -17.37 13.09
N PRO A 143 11.41 -18.06 12.19
CA PRO A 143 12.79 -18.53 12.38
C PRO A 143 13.76 -17.42 12.76
N TRP A 144 13.70 -16.26 12.13
CA TRP A 144 14.58 -15.12 12.41
C TRP A 144 14.55 -14.60 13.87
N ARG A 145 13.56 -15.02 14.67
CA ARG A 145 13.49 -14.73 16.11
C ARG A 145 13.78 -15.95 16.99
N MET A 146 14.08 -17.10 16.37
CA MET A 146 14.39 -18.35 17.07
C MET A 146 15.90 -18.57 17.09
N THR A 147 16.64 -17.64 17.68
CA THR A 147 18.12 -17.56 17.64
C THR A 147 18.83 -18.80 18.19
N ASP A 148 18.15 -19.61 19.00
CA ASP A 148 18.70 -20.87 19.53
C ASP A 148 18.73 -21.99 18.50
N VAL A 149 17.91 -21.93 17.45
CA VAL A 149 17.80 -22.98 16.42
C VAL A 149 18.01 -22.46 14.99
N TRP A 150 17.83 -21.14 14.74
CA TRP A 150 18.13 -20.50 13.49
C TRP A 150 19.57 -19.97 13.52
N THR A 151 20.48 -20.67 12.84
CA THR A 151 21.92 -20.36 12.86
C THR A 151 22.40 -19.61 11.63
N MET A 152 21.62 -19.53 10.58
CA MET A 152 21.96 -18.80 9.34
C MET A 152 21.81 -17.30 9.58
N GLN A 153 22.92 -16.57 9.46
CA GLN A 153 22.96 -15.11 9.72
C GLN A 153 23.19 -14.28 8.47
N SER A 154 23.58 -14.93 7.39
CA SER A 154 23.91 -14.30 6.12
C SER A 154 23.30 -15.08 4.95
N ARG A 155 23.22 -14.41 3.80
CA ARG A 155 22.80 -15.01 2.53
C ARG A 155 23.73 -16.17 2.12
N GLU A 156 25.01 -16.04 2.39
CA GLU A 156 26.02 -17.08 2.15
C GLU A 156 25.77 -18.32 2.99
N ASP A 157 25.37 -18.16 4.27
CA ASP A 157 25.01 -19.28 5.14
C ASP A 157 23.79 -20.02 4.60
N GLU A 158 22.77 -19.30 4.13
CA GLU A 158 21.57 -19.90 3.54
C GLU A 158 21.87 -20.65 2.25
N ILE A 159 22.73 -20.10 1.38
CA ILE A 159 23.19 -20.78 0.16
C ILE A 159 23.94 -22.05 0.52
N ALA A 160 24.87 -21.98 1.47
CA ALA A 160 25.63 -23.13 1.92
C ALA A 160 24.72 -24.21 2.51
N PHE A 161 23.74 -23.82 3.31
CA PHE A 161 22.76 -24.73 3.89
C PHE A 161 21.90 -25.39 2.80
N CYS A 162 21.40 -24.63 1.82
CA CYS A 162 20.70 -25.18 0.67
C CYS A 162 21.53 -26.21 -0.10
N GLN A 163 22.81 -25.91 -0.37
CA GLN A 163 23.73 -26.82 -1.06
C GLN A 163 23.99 -28.12 -0.29
N GLN A 164 24.16 -28.06 1.04
CA GLN A 164 24.28 -29.22 1.90
C GLN A 164 23.07 -30.17 1.81
N HIS A 165 21.87 -29.61 1.52
CA HIS A 165 20.65 -30.38 1.32
C HIS A 165 20.40 -30.77 -0.13
N GLY A 166 21.40 -30.59 -1.02
CA GLY A 166 21.27 -30.92 -2.45
C GLY A 166 20.41 -29.94 -3.24
N ILE A 167 20.08 -28.76 -2.69
CA ILE A 167 19.30 -27.71 -3.33
C ILE A 167 20.27 -26.78 -4.06
N ASN A 168 20.49 -27.05 -5.35
CA ASN A 168 21.40 -26.27 -6.19
C ASN A 168 20.57 -25.33 -7.08
N LEU A 169 20.04 -24.26 -6.50
CA LEU A 169 19.31 -23.24 -7.23
C LEU A 169 20.24 -22.07 -7.59
N PRO A 170 20.00 -21.37 -8.72
CA PRO A 170 20.83 -20.27 -9.16
C PRO A 170 20.54 -19.00 -8.34
N PHE A 171 20.76 -19.07 -7.04
CA PHE A 171 20.73 -17.88 -6.20
C PHE A 171 22.03 -17.12 -6.39
N ASP A 172 21.91 -15.90 -6.88
CA ASP A 172 23.07 -15.04 -7.01
C ASP A 172 23.45 -14.48 -5.63
N ALA A 173 24.72 -14.64 -5.27
CA ALA A 173 25.30 -14.02 -4.08
C ALA A 173 25.59 -12.52 -4.30
N SER A 174 25.38 -11.99 -5.52
CA SER A 174 25.63 -10.59 -5.82
C SER A 174 24.75 -9.67 -4.99
N HIS A 175 25.30 -8.52 -4.62
CA HIS A 175 24.58 -7.46 -3.96
C HIS A 175 23.44 -6.99 -4.88
N SER A 176 22.20 -7.19 -4.44
CA SER A 176 21.00 -6.76 -5.14
C SER A 176 20.07 -6.08 -4.16
N TYR A 177 19.23 -5.17 -4.67
CA TYR A 177 18.16 -4.58 -3.86
C TYR A 177 17.22 -5.65 -3.30
N SER A 178 16.83 -5.50 -2.06
CA SER A 178 15.70 -6.24 -1.51
C SER A 178 14.42 -5.67 -2.12
N ARG A 179 13.64 -6.51 -2.79
CA ARG A 179 12.43 -6.10 -3.50
C ARG A 179 11.22 -6.87 -2.99
N ASP A 180 10.08 -6.18 -2.88
CA ASP A 180 8.76 -6.76 -2.66
C ASP A 180 7.81 -6.22 -3.71
N ARG A 181 7.21 -7.11 -4.51
CA ARG A 181 6.38 -6.76 -5.66
C ARG A 181 5.00 -7.35 -5.55
N ASN A 182 4.00 -6.56 -5.93
CA ASN A 182 2.65 -6.99 -6.22
C ASN A 182 2.05 -6.11 -7.32
N LEU A 183 0.76 -6.28 -7.64
CA LEU A 183 0.11 -5.49 -8.69
C LEU A 183 0.14 -3.99 -8.42
N TRP A 184 0.08 -3.58 -7.14
CA TRP A 184 0.01 -2.17 -6.75
C TRP A 184 1.35 -1.46 -6.81
N HIS A 185 2.43 -2.14 -6.41
CA HIS A 185 3.74 -1.50 -6.28
C HIS A 185 4.92 -2.47 -6.38
N ILE A 186 6.11 -1.89 -6.39
CA ILE A 186 7.35 -2.56 -6.02
C ILE A 186 8.12 -1.67 -5.04
N SER A 187 8.68 -2.28 -3.98
CA SER A 187 9.59 -1.62 -3.05
C SER A 187 11.03 -2.01 -3.34
N HIS A 188 11.95 -1.09 -3.07
CA HIS A 188 13.39 -1.28 -3.17
C HIS A 188 14.05 -0.82 -1.89
N GLU A 189 14.85 -1.70 -1.27
CA GLU A 189 15.63 -1.42 -0.06
C GLU A 189 17.06 -1.98 -0.21
N GLY A 190 17.99 -1.49 0.60
CA GLY A 190 19.36 -1.96 0.66
C GLY A 190 20.35 -1.18 -0.23
N LEU A 191 21.59 -1.66 -0.32
CA LEU A 191 22.67 -1.05 -1.08
C LEU A 191 22.89 0.42 -0.67
N GLU A 192 23.05 1.33 -1.65
CA GLU A 192 23.25 2.77 -1.40
C GLU A 192 22.10 3.45 -0.65
N LEU A 193 20.89 2.83 -0.67
CA LEU A 193 19.73 3.36 0.05
C LEU A 193 19.86 3.28 1.57
N GLU A 194 20.77 2.44 2.09
CA GLU A 194 20.99 2.30 3.53
C GLU A 194 21.57 3.59 4.15
N ASP A 195 22.26 4.42 3.36
CA ASP A 195 22.71 5.74 3.77
C ASP A 195 21.83 6.81 3.13
N PRO A 196 21.06 7.58 3.93
CA PRO A 196 20.20 8.65 3.40
C PRO A 196 20.95 9.79 2.70
N ALA A 197 22.27 9.85 2.82
CA ALA A 197 23.10 10.84 2.12
C ALA A 197 23.36 10.48 0.66
N ASN A 198 23.14 9.22 0.27
CA ASN A 198 23.38 8.77 -1.08
C ASN A 198 22.18 9.04 -1.99
N GLU A 199 22.44 9.41 -3.23
CA GLU A 199 21.44 9.44 -4.30
C GLU A 199 21.12 8.03 -4.76
N PRO A 200 19.82 7.67 -4.96
CA PRO A 200 19.47 6.37 -5.52
C PRO A 200 19.98 6.22 -6.96
N ASN A 201 20.50 5.05 -7.29
CA ASN A 201 20.84 4.73 -8.68
C ASN A 201 19.56 4.29 -9.43
N TYR A 202 18.78 5.26 -9.90
CA TYR A 202 17.49 5.00 -10.55
C TYR A 202 17.61 4.17 -11.82
N ASP A 203 18.74 4.18 -12.52
CA ASP A 203 18.94 3.37 -13.74
C ASP A 203 18.96 1.86 -13.46
N ASP A 204 19.49 1.45 -12.30
CA ASP A 204 19.50 0.05 -11.87
C ASP A 204 18.32 -0.32 -10.97
N LEU A 205 17.72 0.68 -10.33
CA LEU A 205 16.69 0.49 -9.32
C LEU A 205 15.31 0.29 -9.94
N LEU A 206 14.92 1.15 -10.91
CA LEU A 206 13.56 1.18 -11.45
C LEU A 206 13.25 -0.05 -12.31
N VAL A 207 12.06 -0.62 -12.08
CA VAL A 207 11.55 -1.83 -12.75
C VAL A 207 10.22 -1.57 -13.45
N LEU A 208 9.35 -0.73 -12.88
CA LEU A 208 8.01 -0.46 -13.42
C LEU A 208 7.98 0.75 -14.34
N GLY A 209 8.97 1.60 -14.29
CA GLY A 209 8.96 2.84 -15.04
C GLY A 209 10.35 3.40 -15.34
N VAL A 210 10.36 4.66 -15.74
CA VAL A 210 11.53 5.47 -16.03
C VAL A 210 11.53 6.71 -15.16
N THR A 211 12.68 7.41 -15.06
CA THR A 211 12.70 8.72 -14.38
C THR A 211 11.94 9.78 -15.19
N PRO A 212 11.50 10.88 -14.58
CA PRO A 212 10.87 12.00 -15.29
C PRO A 212 11.72 12.55 -16.45
N GLU A 213 13.06 12.53 -16.32
CA GLU A 213 14.00 12.97 -17.34
C GLU A 213 13.97 12.06 -18.57
N GLN A 214 13.86 10.77 -18.38
CA GLN A 214 13.79 9.75 -19.42
C GLN A 214 12.41 9.62 -20.06
N ALA A 215 11.36 10.17 -19.39
CA ALA A 215 9.99 10.11 -19.87
C ALA A 215 9.77 10.92 -21.17
N PRO A 216 8.79 10.50 -22.02
CA PRO A 216 8.54 11.16 -23.30
C PRO A 216 8.22 12.66 -23.17
N ASP A 217 8.69 13.46 -24.15
CA ASP A 217 8.38 14.90 -24.25
C ASP A 217 6.96 15.19 -24.77
N LYS A 218 6.15 14.15 -25.00
CA LYS A 218 4.78 14.27 -25.44
C LYS A 218 3.83 13.81 -24.33
N PRO A 219 2.92 14.69 -23.85
CA PRO A 219 1.92 14.30 -22.86
C PRO A 219 0.91 13.28 -23.40
N GLU A 220 0.35 12.47 -22.51
CA GLU A 220 -0.70 11.51 -22.83
C GLU A 220 -1.94 11.77 -21.97
N TYR A 221 -3.12 11.78 -22.60
CA TYR A 221 -4.38 11.97 -21.90
C TYR A 221 -4.96 10.63 -21.45
N VAL A 222 -5.48 10.62 -20.25
CA VAL A 222 -6.15 9.47 -19.64
C VAL A 222 -7.51 9.92 -19.12
N THR A 223 -8.55 9.14 -19.39
CA THR A 223 -9.91 9.36 -18.89
C THR A 223 -10.36 8.14 -18.12
N MET A 224 -10.93 8.37 -16.93
CA MET A 224 -11.47 7.33 -16.06
C MET A 224 -12.88 7.66 -15.64
N THR A 225 -13.77 6.68 -15.59
CA THR A 225 -15.08 6.83 -14.97
C THR A 225 -15.16 6.04 -13.67
N PHE A 226 -15.90 6.61 -12.72
CA PHE A 226 -16.12 6.01 -11.40
C PHE A 226 -17.61 5.89 -11.13
N GLU A 227 -17.98 4.86 -10.36
CA GLU A 227 -19.29 4.66 -9.80
C GLU A 227 -19.16 4.21 -8.34
N GLY A 228 -19.71 4.99 -7.41
CA GLY A 228 -19.60 4.72 -5.97
C GLY A 228 -18.14 4.63 -5.48
N GLY A 229 -17.24 5.47 -6.00
CA GLY A 229 -15.83 5.50 -5.65
C GLY A 229 -14.98 4.37 -6.27
N VAL A 230 -15.56 3.52 -7.14
CA VAL A 230 -14.87 2.41 -7.80
C VAL A 230 -14.67 2.74 -9.28
N PRO A 231 -13.44 2.61 -9.84
CA PRO A 231 -13.19 2.85 -11.26
C PRO A 231 -13.89 1.78 -12.11
N LYS A 232 -14.53 2.20 -13.20
CA LYS A 232 -15.30 1.33 -14.10
C LYS A 232 -14.73 1.26 -15.50
N THR A 233 -14.18 2.38 -15.98
CA THR A 233 -13.60 2.43 -17.33
C THR A 233 -12.25 3.14 -17.32
N LEU A 234 -11.41 2.76 -18.26
CA LEU A 234 -10.20 3.48 -18.61
C LEU A 234 -10.22 3.78 -20.13
N ASN A 235 -10.10 5.04 -20.51
CA ASN A 235 -10.16 5.50 -21.89
C ASN A 235 -11.39 4.97 -22.64
N GLY A 236 -12.57 4.98 -21.96
CA GLY A 236 -13.84 4.54 -22.51
C GLY A 236 -14.07 3.02 -22.54
N LYS A 237 -13.12 2.22 -22.06
CA LYS A 237 -13.18 0.75 -22.03
C LYS A 237 -13.54 0.27 -20.64
N ALA A 238 -14.62 -0.50 -20.50
CA ALA A 238 -14.99 -1.14 -19.24
C ALA A 238 -14.00 -2.27 -18.91
N MET A 239 -13.53 -2.28 -17.67
CA MET A 239 -12.52 -3.22 -17.17
C MET A 239 -12.71 -3.51 -15.70
N LYS A 240 -12.15 -4.64 -15.22
CA LYS A 240 -11.98 -4.90 -13.79
C LYS A 240 -10.97 -3.91 -13.18
N VAL A 241 -11.05 -3.71 -11.88
CA VAL A 241 -10.09 -2.85 -11.15
C VAL A 241 -8.65 -3.31 -11.36
N SER A 242 -8.40 -4.63 -11.31
CA SER A 242 -7.08 -5.22 -11.55
C SER A 242 -6.52 -4.90 -12.95
N GLU A 243 -7.36 -4.94 -13.97
CA GLU A 243 -6.97 -4.59 -15.35
C GLU A 243 -6.69 -3.09 -15.49
N ILE A 244 -7.50 -2.24 -14.85
CA ILE A 244 -7.29 -0.79 -14.81
C ILE A 244 -5.94 -0.47 -14.16
N ILE A 245 -5.65 -1.03 -12.98
CA ILE A 245 -4.37 -0.82 -12.29
C ILE A 245 -3.20 -1.29 -13.16
N THR A 246 -3.32 -2.45 -13.80
CA THR A 246 -2.29 -2.98 -14.70
C THR A 246 -1.97 -2.00 -15.84
N GLN A 247 -3.01 -1.47 -16.49
CA GLN A 247 -2.80 -0.50 -17.57
C GLN A 247 -2.28 0.84 -17.06
N LEU A 248 -2.75 1.30 -15.90
CA LEU A 248 -2.25 2.52 -15.28
C LEU A 248 -0.78 2.39 -14.86
N ASN A 249 -0.33 1.20 -14.46
CA ASN A 249 1.08 0.93 -14.19
C ASN A 249 1.95 1.15 -15.44
N VAL A 250 1.49 0.65 -16.59
CA VAL A 250 2.20 0.86 -17.86
C VAL A 250 2.23 2.34 -18.26
N LEU A 251 1.09 3.02 -18.16
CA LEU A 251 0.97 4.44 -18.53
C LEU A 251 1.78 5.33 -17.56
N GLY A 252 1.64 5.10 -16.26
CA GLY A 252 2.34 5.86 -15.22
C GLY A 252 3.85 5.64 -15.27
N GLY A 253 4.29 4.38 -15.40
CA GLY A 253 5.70 4.03 -15.53
C GLY A 253 6.35 4.68 -16.75
N LYS A 254 5.69 4.66 -17.92
CA LYS A 254 6.12 5.34 -19.13
C LYS A 254 6.37 6.85 -18.91
N HIS A 255 5.57 7.49 -18.08
CA HIS A 255 5.64 8.92 -17.80
C HIS A 255 6.41 9.29 -16.53
N GLY A 256 7.12 8.35 -15.91
CA GLY A 256 7.93 8.60 -14.71
C GLY A 256 7.11 8.93 -13.46
N ILE A 257 5.86 8.43 -13.37
CA ILE A 257 4.94 8.71 -12.28
C ILE A 257 5.07 7.65 -11.18
N GLY A 258 4.94 8.08 -9.93
CA GLY A 258 4.80 7.19 -8.77
C GLY A 258 6.12 6.69 -8.19
N ILE A 259 7.22 7.37 -8.44
CA ILE A 259 8.51 7.11 -7.78
C ILE A 259 8.54 7.92 -6.49
N VAL A 260 8.73 7.23 -5.35
CA VAL A 260 8.74 7.86 -4.03
C VAL A 260 9.93 7.35 -3.21
N ASP A 261 10.85 8.23 -2.86
CA ASP A 261 11.94 7.97 -1.92
C ASP A 261 11.54 8.50 -0.53
N ILE A 262 11.49 7.61 0.45
CA ILE A 262 11.10 7.99 1.82
C ILE A 262 11.99 7.35 2.87
N VAL A 263 12.16 8.09 3.97
CA VAL A 263 12.63 7.57 5.25
C VAL A 263 11.41 7.43 6.15
N GLU A 264 10.91 6.21 6.31
CA GLU A 264 9.69 5.92 7.06
C GLU A 264 9.98 5.45 8.50
N ASN A 265 9.00 5.56 9.37
CA ASN A 265 9.06 5.00 10.72
C ASN A 265 8.43 3.60 10.72
N ARG A 266 9.25 2.56 10.93
CA ARG A 266 8.75 1.19 11.06
C ARG A 266 8.02 0.97 12.37
N VAL A 267 7.05 0.07 12.40
CA VAL A 267 6.29 -0.32 13.60
C VAL A 267 7.23 -0.84 14.70
N VAL A 268 8.30 -1.50 14.32
CA VAL A 268 9.36 -1.98 15.23
C VAL A 268 10.23 -0.86 15.84
N GLY A 269 9.96 0.41 15.52
CA GLY A 269 10.56 1.59 16.18
C GLY A 269 11.79 2.18 15.50
N MET A 270 12.30 1.59 14.41
CA MET A 270 13.43 2.15 13.67
C MET A 270 12.98 2.91 12.43
N LYS A 271 13.82 3.82 11.95
CA LYS A 271 13.68 4.43 10.64
C LYS A 271 14.27 3.52 9.56
N SER A 272 13.64 3.50 8.39
CA SER A 272 14.14 2.76 7.24
C SER A 272 13.89 3.58 5.98
N ARG A 273 14.85 3.56 5.05
CA ARG A 273 14.69 4.19 3.74
C ARG A 273 14.33 3.15 2.71
N GLY A 274 13.38 3.48 1.87
CA GLY A 274 13.01 2.70 0.70
C GLY A 274 12.58 3.59 -0.45
N VAL A 275 12.80 3.10 -1.66
CA VAL A 275 12.23 3.69 -2.88
C VAL A 275 11.08 2.80 -3.34
N TYR A 276 9.95 3.43 -3.63
CA TYR A 276 8.73 2.75 -4.05
C TYR A 276 8.35 3.21 -5.45
N GLU A 277 7.99 2.26 -6.30
CA GLU A 277 7.34 2.51 -7.58
C GLU A 277 5.86 2.12 -7.46
N THR A 278 4.97 3.09 -7.58
CA THR A 278 3.51 2.87 -7.51
C THR A 278 2.81 3.68 -8.61
N PRO A 279 3.16 3.45 -9.89
CA PRO A 279 2.73 4.34 -10.98
C PRO A 279 1.22 4.37 -11.16
N GLY A 280 0.58 3.21 -11.28
CA GLY A 280 -0.87 3.11 -11.44
C GLY A 280 -1.64 3.53 -10.19
N GLY A 281 -1.11 3.16 -9.04
CA GLY A 281 -1.70 3.53 -7.75
C GLY A 281 -1.71 5.04 -7.53
N THR A 282 -0.62 5.73 -7.88
CA THR A 282 -0.55 7.20 -7.78
C THR A 282 -1.59 7.87 -8.67
N ILE A 283 -1.78 7.38 -9.92
CA ILE A 283 -2.81 7.91 -10.82
C ILE A 283 -4.21 7.63 -10.28
N LEU A 284 -4.47 6.42 -9.78
CA LEU A 284 -5.79 6.05 -9.27
C LEU A 284 -6.17 6.85 -8.01
N MET A 285 -5.22 7.05 -7.09
CA MET A 285 -5.42 7.88 -5.89
C MET A 285 -5.75 9.32 -6.26
N GLU A 286 -5.00 9.92 -7.18
CA GLU A 286 -5.22 11.28 -7.66
C GLU A 286 -6.58 11.41 -8.37
N ALA A 287 -6.96 10.41 -9.20
CA ALA A 287 -8.24 10.38 -9.89
C ALA A 287 -9.43 10.38 -8.91
N HIS A 288 -9.32 9.55 -7.90
CA HIS A 288 -10.35 9.40 -6.88
C HIS A 288 -10.49 10.70 -6.06
N ASP A 289 -9.36 11.27 -5.59
CA ASP A 289 -9.35 12.54 -4.84
C ASP A 289 -9.95 13.70 -5.65
N GLN A 290 -9.61 13.79 -6.94
CA GLN A 290 -10.18 14.80 -7.85
C GLN A 290 -11.69 14.74 -7.97
N LEU A 291 -12.27 13.53 -7.97
CA LEU A 291 -13.72 13.35 -8.02
C LEU A 291 -14.36 13.69 -6.69
N GLU A 292 -13.74 13.34 -5.57
CA GLU A 292 -14.22 13.70 -4.24
C GLU A 292 -14.23 15.21 -4.00
N GLU A 293 -13.23 15.94 -4.49
CA GLU A 293 -13.22 17.42 -4.43
C GLU A 293 -14.49 18.04 -5.02
N LEU A 294 -15.10 17.38 -6.01
CA LEU A 294 -16.28 17.88 -6.69
C LEU A 294 -17.60 17.52 -5.99
N VAL A 295 -17.65 16.37 -5.30
CA VAL A 295 -18.90 15.76 -4.83
C VAL A 295 -19.05 15.72 -3.30
N LEU A 296 -17.99 15.89 -2.53
CA LEU A 296 -18.06 15.92 -1.07
C LEU A 296 -18.08 17.35 -0.54
N ASP A 297 -18.88 17.59 0.49
CA ASP A 297 -18.85 18.85 1.23
C ASP A 297 -17.59 18.97 2.10
N ARG A 298 -17.28 20.20 2.51
CA ARG A 298 -16.08 20.53 3.28
C ARG A 298 -15.93 19.70 4.56
N ASP A 299 -17.00 19.56 5.32
CA ASP A 299 -16.93 18.95 6.65
C ASP A 299 -16.77 17.43 6.53
N THR A 300 -17.44 16.81 5.55
CA THR A 300 -17.24 15.39 5.19
C THR A 300 -15.81 15.12 4.69
N MET A 301 -15.27 15.97 3.81
CA MET A 301 -13.90 15.84 3.34
C MET A 301 -12.87 15.94 4.49
N GLU A 302 -13.06 16.89 5.41
CA GLU A 302 -12.16 17.07 6.54
C GLU A 302 -12.19 15.86 7.49
N ALA A 303 -13.39 15.36 7.81
CA ALA A 303 -13.54 14.15 8.61
C ALA A 303 -12.89 12.93 7.93
N LYS A 304 -13.13 12.76 6.62
CA LYS A 304 -12.57 11.66 5.82
C LYS A 304 -11.04 11.71 5.79
N LYS A 305 -10.41 12.85 5.58
CA LYS A 305 -8.95 13.00 5.57
C LYS A 305 -8.32 12.57 6.91
N LYS A 306 -8.93 12.94 8.04
CA LYS A 306 -8.48 12.51 9.38
C LYS A 306 -8.58 11.00 9.56
N LEU A 307 -9.71 10.42 9.20
CA LEU A 307 -9.96 8.98 9.29
C LEU A 307 -9.13 8.19 8.28
N GLY A 308 -8.87 8.72 7.09
CA GLY A 308 -8.01 8.12 6.08
C GLY A 308 -6.55 7.99 6.56
N SER A 309 -6.04 9.02 7.25
CA SER A 309 -4.73 8.94 7.89
C SER A 309 -4.68 7.85 8.98
N GLN A 310 -5.74 7.75 9.80
CA GLN A 310 -5.85 6.70 10.81
C GLN A 310 -6.00 5.31 10.16
N PHE A 311 -6.75 5.20 9.07
CA PHE A 311 -6.88 3.97 8.29
C PHE A 311 -5.52 3.50 7.76
N ALA A 312 -4.73 4.44 7.20
CA ALA A 312 -3.38 4.17 6.73
C ALA A 312 -2.48 3.62 7.84
N GLN A 313 -2.54 4.21 9.03
CA GLN A 313 -1.78 3.74 10.19
C GLN A 313 -2.19 2.32 10.60
N VAL A 314 -3.49 2.06 10.69
CA VAL A 314 -4.03 0.74 11.05
C VAL A 314 -3.59 -0.34 10.06
N VAL A 315 -3.64 -0.03 8.75
CA VAL A 315 -3.17 -0.93 7.68
C VAL A 315 -1.66 -1.14 7.75
N TYR A 316 -0.89 -0.07 7.92
CA TYR A 316 0.57 -0.13 8.02
C TYR A 316 1.04 -1.02 9.18
N GLU A 317 0.36 -0.93 10.31
CA GLU A 317 0.64 -1.70 11.52
C GLU A 317 0.15 -3.17 11.49
N GLY A 318 -0.44 -3.62 10.38
CA GLY A 318 -0.94 -4.99 10.24
C GLY A 318 -2.26 -5.28 10.97
N LYS A 319 -3.00 -4.25 11.32
CA LYS A 319 -4.28 -4.33 12.09
C LYS A 319 -5.50 -4.40 11.18
N TRP A 320 -5.40 -5.06 10.03
CA TRP A 320 -6.48 -5.16 9.04
C TRP A 320 -7.76 -5.77 9.63
N PHE A 321 -7.62 -6.86 10.40
CA PHE A 321 -8.75 -7.59 10.98
C PHE A 321 -9.12 -7.05 12.37
N THR A 322 -9.35 -5.74 12.49
CA THR A 322 -9.71 -5.10 13.76
C THR A 322 -11.01 -4.32 13.65
N PRO A 323 -11.80 -4.23 14.73
CA PRO A 323 -13.04 -3.44 14.76
C PRO A 323 -12.82 -1.96 14.38
N LEU A 324 -11.66 -1.38 14.72
CA LEU A 324 -11.36 0.01 14.37
C LEU A 324 -11.26 0.18 12.86
N ARG A 325 -10.55 -0.72 12.15
CA ARG A 325 -10.46 -0.69 10.70
C ARG A 325 -11.84 -0.83 10.06
N GLU A 326 -12.66 -1.75 10.55
CA GLU A 326 -14.02 -1.97 10.07
C GLU A 326 -14.92 -0.74 10.25
N ALA A 327 -14.85 -0.10 11.42
CA ALA A 327 -15.62 1.10 11.71
C ALA A 327 -15.23 2.28 10.81
N ILE A 328 -13.92 2.48 10.57
CA ILE A 328 -13.43 3.53 9.65
C ILE A 328 -13.86 3.20 8.22
N GLN A 329 -13.76 1.95 7.79
CA GLN A 329 -14.19 1.54 6.46
C GLN A 329 -15.69 1.81 6.26
N ALA A 330 -16.53 1.46 7.21
CA ALA A 330 -17.98 1.72 7.12
C ALA A 330 -18.30 3.23 7.00
N PHE A 331 -17.55 4.08 7.72
CA PHE A 331 -17.65 5.54 7.53
C PHE A 331 -17.25 5.93 6.10
N VAL A 332 -16.10 5.47 5.63
CA VAL A 332 -15.60 5.78 4.28
C VAL A 332 -16.60 5.33 3.23
N GLU A 333 -17.06 4.09 3.27
CA GLU A 333 -18.05 3.54 2.32
C GLU A 333 -19.32 4.40 2.25
N SER A 334 -19.79 4.92 3.39
CA SER A 334 -20.96 5.80 3.41
C SER A 334 -20.75 7.10 2.63
N THR A 335 -19.51 7.60 2.53
CA THR A 335 -19.15 8.81 1.78
C THR A 335 -19.06 8.56 0.27
N GLN A 336 -18.88 7.29 -0.15
CA GLN A 336 -18.60 6.95 -1.55
C GLN A 336 -19.85 6.88 -2.43
N LYS A 337 -21.03 6.84 -1.84
CA LYS A 337 -22.31 6.66 -2.57
C LYS A 337 -22.47 7.56 -3.79
N TYR A 338 -21.99 8.80 -3.72
CA TYR A 338 -22.11 9.80 -4.77
C TYR A 338 -20.78 10.12 -5.47
N VAL A 339 -19.69 9.41 -5.13
CA VAL A 339 -18.41 9.56 -5.82
C VAL A 339 -18.49 8.85 -7.17
N THR A 340 -19.21 9.48 -8.10
CA THR A 340 -19.56 8.97 -9.42
C THR A 340 -19.37 10.06 -10.45
N GLY A 341 -18.64 9.75 -11.53
CA GLY A 341 -18.35 10.73 -12.57
C GLY A 341 -17.18 10.34 -13.45
N GLU A 342 -16.70 11.29 -14.23
CA GLU A 342 -15.58 11.14 -15.14
C GLU A 342 -14.45 12.10 -14.73
N VAL A 343 -13.23 11.59 -14.73
CA VAL A 343 -11.99 12.34 -14.47
C VAL A 343 -11.06 12.20 -15.65
N LYS A 344 -10.48 13.31 -16.10
CA LYS A 344 -9.52 13.36 -17.19
C LYS A 344 -8.23 14.02 -16.74
N PHE A 345 -7.12 13.38 -17.10
CA PHE A 345 -5.78 13.90 -16.81
C PHE A 345 -4.92 13.97 -18.06
N LYS A 346 -3.82 14.68 -17.88
CA LYS A 346 -2.68 14.69 -18.78
C LYS A 346 -1.46 14.21 -17.99
N LEU A 347 -0.87 13.07 -18.40
CA LEU A 347 0.34 12.50 -17.82
C LEU A 347 1.55 13.07 -18.55
N TYR A 348 2.51 13.62 -17.81
CA TYR A 348 3.69 14.23 -18.41
C TYR A 348 4.83 14.35 -17.40
N LYS A 349 5.95 13.68 -17.67
CA LYS A 349 7.23 13.82 -16.95
C LYS A 349 7.04 13.87 -15.42
N GLY A 350 6.57 12.78 -14.84
CA GLY A 350 6.34 12.62 -13.40
C GLY A 350 5.10 13.32 -12.86
N ASN A 351 4.36 14.07 -13.69
CA ASN A 351 3.21 14.85 -13.24
C ASN A 351 1.88 14.29 -13.74
N ILE A 352 0.87 14.39 -12.89
CA ILE A 352 -0.53 14.17 -13.22
C ILE A 352 -1.20 15.54 -13.23
N ILE A 353 -1.61 16.00 -14.41
CA ILE A 353 -2.13 17.34 -14.62
C ILE A 353 -3.63 17.24 -14.86
N LYS A 354 -4.43 17.90 -14.04
CA LYS A 354 -5.91 17.93 -14.16
C LYS A 354 -6.32 18.46 -15.53
N ALA A 355 -7.22 17.76 -16.22
CA ALA A 355 -7.71 18.14 -17.54
C ALA A 355 -9.26 18.20 -17.61
N GLY A 356 -9.93 17.93 -16.51
CA GLY A 356 -11.37 18.06 -16.34
C GLY A 356 -11.97 16.99 -15.45
N THR A 357 -13.03 17.35 -14.74
CA THR A 357 -13.81 16.43 -13.88
C THR A 357 -15.27 16.77 -14.01
N THR A 358 -16.12 15.76 -14.18
CA THR A 358 -17.57 15.90 -14.26
C THR A 358 -18.27 14.89 -13.37
N SER A 359 -19.34 15.30 -12.73
CA SER A 359 -20.20 14.42 -11.92
C SER A 359 -21.64 14.88 -11.97
N PRO A 360 -22.62 13.95 -12.05
CA PRO A 360 -24.03 14.30 -11.85
C PRO A 360 -24.35 14.73 -10.42
N TYR A 361 -23.42 14.47 -9.47
CA TYR A 361 -23.55 14.82 -8.05
C TYR A 361 -22.66 16.00 -7.65
N SER A 362 -22.20 16.80 -8.61
CA SER A 362 -21.33 17.94 -8.36
C SER A 362 -21.97 18.94 -7.40
N LEU A 363 -21.21 19.32 -6.36
CA LEU A 363 -21.54 20.43 -5.47
C LEU A 363 -21.04 21.78 -6.02
N TYR A 364 -20.20 21.75 -7.09
CA TYR A 364 -19.75 22.97 -7.75
C TYR A 364 -20.89 23.54 -8.60
N ASN A 365 -21.34 24.73 -8.22
CA ASN A 365 -22.35 25.47 -8.95
C ASN A 365 -21.72 26.69 -9.62
N GLU A 366 -21.61 26.65 -10.96
CA GLU A 366 -20.97 27.70 -11.74
C GLU A 366 -21.61 29.07 -11.48
N SER A 367 -22.95 29.16 -11.36
CA SER A 367 -23.66 30.41 -11.14
C SER A 367 -23.35 31.02 -9.76
N LEU A 368 -23.09 30.19 -8.73
CA LEU A 368 -22.70 30.66 -7.40
C LEU A 368 -21.20 31.02 -7.34
N ALA A 369 -20.37 30.31 -8.09
CA ALA A 369 -18.90 30.48 -8.05
C ALA A 369 -18.40 31.52 -9.05
N SER A 370 -19.23 31.95 -10.00
CA SER A 370 -18.83 32.86 -11.06
C SER A 370 -18.65 34.30 -10.53
N PHE A 371 -17.56 34.93 -10.98
CA PHE A 371 -17.30 36.35 -10.74
C PHE A 371 -18.07 37.30 -11.70
N THR A 372 -18.78 36.74 -12.72
CA THR A 372 -19.37 37.50 -13.83
C THR A 372 -20.88 37.41 -13.92
N THR A 373 -21.52 36.48 -13.22
CA THR A 373 -22.97 36.26 -13.27
C THR A 373 -23.61 36.55 -11.90
N GLY A 374 -24.82 37.09 -11.94
CA GLY A 374 -25.53 37.69 -10.87
C GLY A 374 -25.63 36.95 -9.54
N ASP A 375 -26.05 37.69 -8.56
CA ASP A 375 -26.06 37.33 -7.16
C ASP A 375 -27.19 36.31 -6.86
N LEU A 376 -26.82 35.05 -6.65
CA LEU A 376 -27.77 34.01 -6.21
C LEU A 376 -27.98 34.02 -4.69
N TYR A 377 -27.23 34.86 -3.94
CA TYR A 377 -27.41 35.09 -2.52
C TYR A 377 -27.12 36.56 -2.19
N ASP A 378 -27.64 37.06 -1.06
CA ASP A 378 -27.37 38.43 -0.62
C ASP A 378 -25.95 38.52 -0.01
N HIS A 379 -25.05 39.26 -0.65
CA HIS A 379 -23.68 39.51 -0.19
C HIS A 379 -23.63 40.16 1.21
N HIS A 380 -24.75 40.80 1.64
CA HIS A 380 -24.86 41.40 2.98
C HIS A 380 -24.81 40.34 4.10
N ASP A 381 -25.25 39.11 3.82
CA ASP A 381 -25.23 38.02 4.79
C ASP A 381 -23.79 37.70 5.27
N ALA A 382 -22.80 37.87 4.39
CA ALA A 382 -21.41 37.70 4.73
C ALA A 382 -20.90 38.64 5.85
N SER A 383 -21.46 39.86 5.92
CA SER A 383 -21.06 40.85 6.93
C SER A 383 -21.43 40.41 8.35
N GLY A 384 -22.66 39.87 8.51
CA GLY A 384 -23.09 39.31 9.80
C GLY A 384 -22.30 38.08 10.21
N PHE A 385 -22.06 37.17 9.26
CA PHE A 385 -21.22 35.97 9.47
C PHE A 385 -19.83 36.37 9.90
N ILE A 386 -19.13 37.26 9.17
CA ILE A 386 -17.75 37.68 9.47
C ILE A 386 -17.68 38.33 10.84
N THR A 387 -18.67 39.18 11.22
CA THR A 387 -18.71 39.82 12.53
C THR A 387 -18.73 38.79 13.66
N LEU A 388 -19.64 37.81 13.59
CA LEU A 388 -19.79 36.79 14.63
C LEU A 388 -18.59 35.81 14.65
N PHE A 389 -18.16 35.36 13.48
CA PHE A 389 -17.02 34.44 13.35
C PHE A 389 -15.72 35.08 13.80
N GLY A 390 -15.58 36.42 13.63
CA GLY A 390 -14.41 37.21 14.03
C GLY A 390 -14.41 37.67 15.50
N LEU A 391 -15.49 37.46 16.27
CA LEU A 391 -15.56 37.92 17.67
C LEU A 391 -14.39 37.47 18.55
N PRO A 392 -13.92 36.21 18.52
CA PRO A 392 -12.77 35.79 19.33
C PRO A 392 -11.50 36.58 19.03
N LEU A 393 -11.28 36.95 17.76
CA LEU A 393 -10.13 37.76 17.33
C LEU A 393 -10.28 39.18 17.82
N THR A 394 -11.47 39.77 17.74
CA THR A 394 -11.78 41.12 18.23
C THR A 394 -11.56 41.20 19.73
N VAL A 395 -12.11 40.26 20.51
CA VAL A 395 -11.96 40.22 21.97
C VAL A 395 -10.48 40.06 22.35
N ARG A 396 -9.75 39.19 21.65
CA ARG A 396 -8.32 39.04 21.87
C ARG A 396 -7.55 40.34 21.61
N ALA A 397 -7.85 41.05 20.53
CA ALA A 397 -7.19 42.34 20.22
C ALA A 397 -7.49 43.39 21.25
N MET A 398 -8.71 43.48 21.76
CA MET A 398 -9.07 44.42 22.86
C MET A 398 -8.29 44.08 24.11
N MET A 399 -8.24 42.82 24.54
CA MET A 399 -7.47 42.38 25.72
C MET A 399 -6.00 42.71 25.57
N MET A 400 -5.37 42.42 24.43
CA MET A 400 -3.96 42.72 24.19
C MET A 400 -3.66 44.24 24.25
N SER A 401 -4.55 45.08 23.73
CA SER A 401 -4.42 46.51 23.79
C SER A 401 -4.47 47.05 25.23
N GLU A 402 -5.26 46.43 26.09
CA GLU A 402 -5.28 46.78 27.53
C GLU A 402 -3.99 46.37 28.25
N VAL A 403 -3.49 45.18 27.97
CA VAL A 403 -2.20 44.70 28.53
C VAL A 403 -1.05 45.65 28.15
N GLU A 404 -0.92 45.98 26.87
CA GLU A 404 0.12 46.86 26.36
C GLU A 404 0.07 48.29 26.97
N LYS A 405 -1.15 48.79 27.26
CA LYS A 405 -1.33 50.06 27.95
C LYS A 405 -0.86 50.00 29.41
N ASN A 406 -1.14 48.89 30.08
CA ASN A 406 -0.74 48.71 31.48
C ASN A 406 0.77 48.52 31.60
N ASP A 407 1.43 47.84 30.69
CA ASP A 407 2.89 47.65 30.66
C ASP A 407 3.64 48.97 30.38
N LYS A 408 3.08 49.87 29.60
CA LYS A 408 3.67 51.19 29.33
C LYS A 408 3.49 52.19 30.48
N ASN A 409 2.59 51.90 31.44
CA ASN A 409 2.34 52.72 32.62
C ASN A 409 3.04 52.20 33.87
N GLN A 410 3.78 51.12 33.79
CA GLN A 410 4.75 50.64 34.78
C GLN A 410 6.17 51.02 34.38
#